data_7be49e940440bc310ff44330d2f1e3c1
#
_entry.id   7be49e940440bc310ff44330d2f1e3c1
#
_cell.length_a   1.000
_cell.length_b   1.000
_cell.length_c   1.000
_cell.angle_alpha   90.00
_cell.angle_beta   90.00
_cell.angle_gamma   90.00
#
_symmetry.space_group_name_H-M   'P 1'
#
loop_
_entity.id
_entity.type
_entity.pdbx_description
1 polymer ?
#
loop_
_entity_poly.entity_id
_entity_poly.type
_entity_poly.pdbx_seq_one_letter_code
_entity_poly.pdbx_strand_id
1 'polypeptide(L)'
;MKVVIEADGGSRGNPGPAGYGAVVFSADRSTVLAERKESIGFATNNVAEYRGLIAGLTAASELDADEVVVFMDSKLVVEQMSGRWRVKHPDLMELNREAAQLARRFGSIEYGWIPRAQNSHADRLANEAMDGAVQAPSAAPAAAPASPGWSGARGEPTRLLLLRHGQTELSVDRRYSGRGNPALTELGRRQAEAAARYLGDKGGIDAVLSSPLQRAHDTAAAAATQLGLDVVIDDDLIETDFGAWEGLTFTEASQRDPDLHLHWLRDTSVVPPGGESFDKVAERVRRVRNRIVADHAGSTVLVVSHVTPIKTMLRLALDGNAGILYRLHLDLASLSIAEFYPDGLASVRL
;
A
#
# COMPACT_ATOMS: atom_id res chain seq x y z
N MET A 1 -8.64 36.94 6.48
CA MET A 1 -10.03 36.84 7.04
C MET A 1 -10.06 35.79 8.11
N LYS A 2 -11.12 35.79 8.98
CA LYS A 2 -11.32 34.75 9.98
C LYS A 2 -12.23 33.65 9.47
N VAL A 3 -11.84 32.38 9.69
CA VAL A 3 -12.63 31.19 9.28
C VAL A 3 -12.69 30.16 10.40
N VAL A 4 -13.70 29.29 10.33
CA VAL A 4 -13.85 28.13 11.23
C VAL A 4 -13.76 26.87 10.39
N ILE A 5 -12.94 25.92 10.81
CA ILE A 5 -12.80 24.60 10.20
C ILE A 5 -13.45 23.56 11.10
N GLU A 6 -14.28 22.71 10.53
CA GLU A 6 -14.66 21.41 11.10
C GLU A 6 -14.03 20.30 10.28
N ALA A 7 -13.38 19.34 10.93
CA ALA A 7 -12.77 18.21 10.26
C ALA A 7 -13.04 16.90 11.02
N ASP A 8 -13.18 15.83 10.26
CA ASP A 8 -13.39 14.48 10.74
C ASP A 8 -12.70 13.47 9.85
N GLY A 9 -12.36 12.32 10.39
CA GLY A 9 -11.82 11.21 9.66
C GLY A 9 -12.25 9.89 10.28
N GLY A 10 -12.53 8.93 9.44
CA GLY A 10 -12.99 7.62 9.88
C GLY A 10 -12.37 6.47 9.12
N SER A 11 -12.41 5.28 9.72
CA SER A 11 -12.10 4.03 9.04
C SER A 11 -13.12 2.95 9.41
N ARG A 12 -13.55 2.15 8.41
CA ARG A 12 -14.42 0.99 8.64
C ARG A 12 -13.58 -0.22 9.04
N GLY A 13 -13.24 -0.28 10.34
CA GLY A 13 -12.19 -1.10 10.94
C GLY A 13 -10.97 -0.23 11.28
N ASN A 14 -9.98 -0.75 12.05
CA ASN A 14 -8.83 0.06 12.46
C ASN A 14 -7.55 -0.81 12.48
N PRO A 15 -6.77 -0.84 11.35
CA PRO A 15 -7.01 -0.13 10.09
C PRO A 15 -8.12 -0.73 9.22
N GLY A 16 -8.67 0.07 8.29
CA GLY A 16 -9.72 -0.33 7.34
C GLY A 16 -9.92 0.70 6.23
N PRO A 17 -10.92 0.50 5.33
CA PRO A 17 -11.31 1.52 4.38
C PRO A 17 -11.58 2.83 5.10
N ALA A 18 -10.87 3.89 4.73
CA ALA A 18 -10.81 5.13 5.46
C ALA A 18 -11.09 6.33 4.54
N GLY A 19 -11.64 7.37 5.12
CA GLY A 19 -11.94 8.61 4.43
C GLY A 19 -12.01 9.77 5.41
N TYR A 20 -11.98 10.98 4.87
CA TYR A 20 -12.11 12.19 5.68
C TYR A 20 -13.11 13.17 5.10
N GLY A 21 -13.58 14.07 5.94
CA GLY A 21 -14.34 15.26 5.60
C GLY A 21 -13.80 16.49 6.30
N ALA A 22 -13.81 17.62 5.61
CA ALA A 22 -13.50 18.92 6.18
C ALA A 22 -14.39 20.01 5.59
N VAL A 23 -14.82 20.94 6.43
CA VAL A 23 -15.67 22.07 6.05
C VAL A 23 -15.05 23.34 6.58
N VAL A 24 -14.94 24.36 5.72
CA VAL A 24 -14.51 25.71 6.09
C VAL A 24 -15.73 26.63 6.11
N PHE A 25 -16.01 27.23 7.24
CA PHE A 25 -17.11 28.17 7.43
C PHE A 25 -16.62 29.61 7.57
N SER A 26 -17.52 30.55 7.32
CA SER A 26 -17.37 31.95 7.76
C SER A 26 -17.20 32.02 9.29
N ALA A 27 -16.67 33.14 9.79
CA ALA A 27 -16.38 33.34 11.22
C ALA A 27 -17.61 33.12 12.14
N ASP A 28 -18.80 33.44 11.65
CA ASP A 28 -20.07 33.24 12.37
C ASP A 28 -20.71 31.87 12.10
N ARG A 29 -20.04 31.01 11.33
CA ARG A 29 -20.47 29.66 10.93
C ARG A 29 -21.78 29.64 10.11
N SER A 30 -22.23 30.77 9.58
CA SER A 30 -23.47 30.85 8.82
C SER A 30 -23.35 30.40 7.38
N THR A 31 -22.13 30.45 6.82
CA THR A 31 -21.87 30.16 5.42
C THR A 31 -20.75 29.13 5.26
N VAL A 32 -20.98 28.12 4.44
CA VAL A 32 -19.94 27.18 4.01
C VAL A 32 -19.13 27.83 2.90
N LEU A 33 -17.83 27.99 3.11
CA LEU A 33 -16.90 28.58 2.17
C LEU A 33 -16.18 27.52 1.32
N ALA A 34 -15.90 26.36 1.88
CA ALA A 34 -15.31 25.23 1.17
C ALA A 34 -15.66 23.90 1.88
N GLU A 35 -15.75 22.85 1.08
CA GLU A 35 -15.85 21.47 1.54
C GLU A 35 -14.74 20.64 0.90
N ARG A 36 -14.21 19.68 1.65
CA ARG A 36 -13.25 18.68 1.17
C ARG A 36 -13.65 17.32 1.70
N LYS A 37 -13.62 16.31 0.86
CA LYS A 37 -13.79 14.91 1.25
C LYS A 37 -13.02 14.03 0.29
N GLU A 38 -12.41 12.98 0.82
CA GLU A 38 -11.67 12.02 -0.01
C GLU A 38 -11.59 10.68 0.70
N SER A 39 -11.69 9.60 -0.08
CA SER A 39 -11.34 8.26 0.37
C SER A 39 -9.83 8.10 0.30
N ILE A 40 -9.21 7.72 1.40
CA ILE A 40 -7.75 7.56 1.50
C ILE A 40 -7.30 6.09 1.43
N GLY A 41 -8.19 5.21 0.97
CA GLY A 41 -7.90 3.78 0.88
C GLY A 41 -7.90 3.11 2.25
N PHE A 42 -6.90 2.27 2.53
CA PHE A 42 -6.81 1.51 3.77
C PHE A 42 -5.90 2.24 4.77
N ALA A 43 -6.48 2.75 5.85
CA ALA A 43 -5.75 3.51 6.87
C ALA A 43 -6.35 3.34 8.27
N THR A 44 -5.64 3.81 9.30
CA THR A 44 -6.18 3.90 10.65
C THR A 44 -7.07 5.14 10.81
N ASN A 45 -7.96 5.10 11.79
CA ASN A 45 -8.81 6.25 12.14
C ASN A 45 -7.97 7.52 12.38
N ASN A 46 -6.88 7.41 13.14
CA ASN A 46 -6.04 8.56 13.44
C ASN A 46 -5.37 9.18 12.20
N VAL A 47 -5.00 8.36 11.21
CA VAL A 47 -4.49 8.85 9.92
C VAL A 47 -5.58 9.60 9.16
N ALA A 48 -6.80 9.08 9.12
CA ALA A 48 -7.94 9.74 8.48
C ALA A 48 -8.26 11.10 9.13
N GLU A 49 -8.25 11.17 10.46
CA GLU A 49 -8.43 12.39 11.23
C GLU A 49 -7.40 13.48 10.89
N TYR A 50 -6.10 13.10 10.84
CA TYR A 50 -5.06 14.04 10.42
C TYR A 50 -5.22 14.49 8.97
N ARG A 51 -5.62 13.60 8.07
CA ARG A 51 -5.88 13.95 6.65
C ARG A 51 -7.04 14.93 6.52
N GLY A 52 -8.11 14.77 7.31
CA GLY A 52 -9.21 15.73 7.40
C GLY A 52 -8.75 17.12 7.86
N LEU A 53 -7.93 17.17 8.92
CA LEU A 53 -7.33 18.42 9.38
C LEU A 53 -6.48 19.10 8.30
N ILE A 54 -5.58 18.35 7.64
CA ILE A 54 -4.71 18.86 6.58
C ILE A 54 -5.53 19.42 5.42
N ALA A 55 -6.58 18.73 5.00
CA ALA A 55 -7.47 19.16 3.94
C ALA A 55 -8.21 20.46 4.30
N GLY A 56 -8.68 20.59 5.54
CA GLY A 56 -9.31 21.81 6.05
C GLY A 56 -8.36 23.00 6.10
N LEU A 57 -7.12 22.80 6.61
CA LEU A 57 -6.08 23.84 6.64
C LEU A 57 -5.66 24.26 5.23
N THR A 58 -5.56 23.33 4.30
CA THR A 58 -5.27 23.64 2.89
C THR A 58 -6.36 24.48 2.28
N ALA A 59 -7.63 24.12 2.45
CA ALA A 59 -8.76 24.88 1.96
C ALA A 59 -8.82 26.30 2.57
N ALA A 60 -8.54 26.45 3.87
CA ALA A 60 -8.46 27.76 4.50
C ALA A 60 -7.32 28.62 3.94
N SER A 61 -6.17 28.02 3.64
CA SER A 61 -5.03 28.70 3.00
C SER A 61 -5.36 29.15 1.58
N GLU A 62 -6.11 28.36 0.80
CA GLU A 62 -6.59 28.71 -0.54
C GLU A 62 -7.60 29.88 -0.54
N LEU A 63 -8.26 30.11 0.60
CA LEU A 63 -9.19 31.22 0.82
C LEU A 63 -8.50 32.46 1.41
N ASP A 64 -7.16 32.51 1.49
CA ASP A 64 -6.38 33.58 2.10
C ASP A 64 -6.84 33.91 3.53
N ALA A 65 -7.18 32.89 4.31
CA ALA A 65 -7.52 33.06 5.72
C ALA A 65 -6.29 33.49 6.53
N ASP A 66 -6.48 34.37 7.52
CA ASP A 66 -5.43 34.84 8.42
C ASP A 66 -5.66 34.32 9.85
N GLU A 67 -6.91 34.27 10.29
CA GLU A 67 -7.30 33.72 11.57
C GLU A 67 -8.11 32.44 11.38
N VAL A 68 -7.71 31.34 12.02
CA VAL A 68 -8.34 30.03 11.87
C VAL A 68 -8.70 29.46 13.24
N VAL A 69 -9.92 28.97 13.37
CA VAL A 69 -10.36 28.15 14.50
C VAL A 69 -10.72 26.76 13.99
N VAL A 70 -10.07 25.74 14.51
CA VAL A 70 -10.32 24.35 14.12
C VAL A 70 -11.10 23.62 15.19
N PHE A 71 -12.19 22.96 14.81
CA PHE A 71 -12.95 22.05 15.68
C PHE A 71 -12.89 20.63 15.15
N MET A 72 -12.61 19.69 16.04
CA MET A 72 -12.61 18.24 15.75
C MET A 72 -13.15 17.46 16.95
N ASP A 73 -13.70 16.29 16.70
CA ASP A 73 -14.08 15.32 17.74
C ASP A 73 -12.95 14.31 18.04
N SER A 74 -11.85 14.37 17.31
CA SER A 74 -10.61 13.67 17.61
C SER A 74 -9.82 14.35 18.70
N LYS A 75 -10.02 13.94 19.95
CA LYS A 75 -9.26 14.49 21.08
C LYS A 75 -7.75 14.31 20.89
N LEU A 76 -7.32 13.19 20.29
CA LEU A 76 -5.90 12.93 20.05
C LEU A 76 -5.29 14.00 19.13
N VAL A 77 -5.91 14.30 18.00
CA VAL A 77 -5.38 15.28 17.04
C VAL A 77 -5.39 16.69 17.65
N VAL A 78 -6.48 17.09 18.28
CA VAL A 78 -6.59 18.40 18.95
C VAL A 78 -5.50 18.58 20.02
N GLU A 79 -5.27 17.60 20.89
CA GLU A 79 -4.26 17.68 21.95
C GLU A 79 -2.83 17.70 21.39
N GLN A 80 -2.58 16.94 20.31
CA GLN A 80 -1.27 16.91 19.64
C GLN A 80 -0.98 18.21 18.90
N MET A 81 -1.94 18.76 18.17
CA MET A 81 -1.77 20.04 17.45
C MET A 81 -1.68 21.25 18.37
N SER A 82 -2.32 21.19 19.55
CA SER A 82 -2.18 22.20 20.60
C SER A 82 -0.86 22.08 21.39
N GLY A 83 -0.01 21.07 21.10
CA GLY A 83 1.25 20.86 21.82
C GLY A 83 1.13 20.27 23.23
N ARG A 84 -0.09 19.93 23.68
CA ARG A 84 -0.34 19.36 25.00
C ARG A 84 0.03 17.88 25.06
N TRP A 85 -0.09 17.13 23.93
CA TRP A 85 0.32 15.74 23.85
C TRP A 85 1.43 15.54 22.83
N ARG A 86 2.38 14.67 23.17
CA ARG A 86 3.47 14.32 22.28
C ARG A 86 3.03 13.27 21.26
N VAL A 87 3.37 13.49 20.00
CA VAL A 87 3.19 12.48 18.93
C VAL A 87 4.26 11.41 19.08
N LYS A 88 3.85 10.13 19.21
CA LYS A 88 4.75 8.99 19.41
C LYS A 88 4.79 8.05 18.22
N HIS A 89 3.68 7.93 17.48
CA HIS A 89 3.56 7.00 16.35
C HIS A 89 4.27 7.58 15.12
N PRO A 90 5.17 6.82 14.45
CA PRO A 90 5.93 7.32 13.29
C PRO A 90 5.05 7.92 12.20
N ASP A 91 3.99 7.21 11.78
CA ASP A 91 3.09 7.66 10.70
C ASP A 91 2.37 8.97 11.05
N LEU A 92 2.01 9.15 12.33
CA LEU A 92 1.38 10.39 12.79
C LEU A 92 2.37 11.54 12.95
N MET A 93 3.67 11.25 13.14
CA MET A 93 4.70 12.30 13.24
C MET A 93 4.85 13.07 11.93
N GLU A 94 4.75 12.39 10.79
CA GLU A 94 4.82 13.02 9.47
C GLU A 94 3.59 13.90 9.23
N LEU A 95 2.39 13.36 9.45
CA LEU A 95 1.13 14.09 9.30
C LEU A 95 1.03 15.28 10.25
N ASN A 96 1.48 15.15 11.49
CA ASN A 96 1.54 16.25 12.44
C ASN A 96 2.50 17.35 11.96
N ARG A 97 3.66 16.97 11.38
CA ARG A 97 4.61 17.96 10.82
C ARG A 97 4.00 18.70 9.63
N GLU A 98 3.31 17.98 8.73
CA GLU A 98 2.60 18.57 7.59
C GLU A 98 1.53 19.56 8.05
N ALA A 99 0.66 19.15 8.98
CA ALA A 99 -0.37 20.00 9.55
C ALA A 99 0.22 21.24 10.27
N ALA A 100 1.30 21.05 11.03
CA ALA A 100 1.98 22.15 11.72
C ALA A 100 2.66 23.12 10.75
N GLN A 101 3.14 22.64 9.59
CA GLN A 101 3.70 23.51 8.54
C GLN A 101 2.62 24.36 7.88
N LEU A 102 1.43 23.79 7.59
CA LEU A 102 0.29 24.53 7.08
C LEU A 102 -0.20 25.56 8.12
N ALA A 103 -0.29 25.18 9.39
CA ALA A 103 -0.73 26.04 10.46
C ALA A 103 0.11 27.33 10.61
N ARG A 104 1.39 27.29 10.28
CA ARG A 104 2.31 28.46 10.31
C ARG A 104 1.99 29.51 9.25
N ARG A 105 1.15 29.20 8.28
CA ARG A 105 0.75 30.18 7.25
C ARG A 105 -0.28 31.17 7.73
N PHE A 106 -0.95 30.90 8.86
CA PHE A 106 -1.98 31.73 9.43
C PHE A 106 -1.39 32.67 10.50
N GLY A 107 -1.90 33.86 10.61
CA GLY A 107 -1.53 34.82 11.67
C GLY A 107 -1.92 34.33 13.04
N SER A 108 -3.05 33.62 13.16
CA SER A 108 -3.43 32.91 14.38
C SER A 108 -4.21 31.65 14.08
N ILE A 109 -4.01 30.62 14.90
CA ILE A 109 -4.75 29.36 14.84
C ILE A 109 -5.06 28.83 16.23
N GLU A 110 -6.30 28.38 16.42
CA GLU A 110 -6.77 27.75 17.67
C GLU A 110 -7.38 26.37 17.37
N TYR A 111 -7.17 25.41 18.28
CA TYR A 111 -7.72 24.05 18.18
C TYR A 111 -8.66 23.75 19.33
N GLY A 112 -9.90 23.40 19.02
CA GLY A 112 -10.94 23.05 19.97
C GLY A 112 -11.47 21.63 19.74
N TRP A 113 -11.67 20.90 20.86
CA TRP A 113 -12.39 19.63 20.80
C TRP A 113 -13.89 19.88 20.95
N ILE A 114 -14.67 19.20 20.10
CA ILE A 114 -16.14 19.22 20.18
C ILE A 114 -16.67 17.78 20.22
N PRO A 115 -17.84 17.53 20.84
CA PRO A 115 -18.51 16.24 20.74
C PRO A 115 -18.89 15.91 19.29
N ARG A 116 -18.84 14.63 18.91
CA ARG A 116 -19.18 14.16 17.55
C ARG A 116 -20.52 14.68 17.03
N ALA A 117 -21.52 14.78 17.89
CA ALA A 117 -22.83 15.33 17.52
C ALA A 117 -22.78 16.80 17.04
N GLN A 118 -21.71 17.54 17.39
CA GLN A 118 -21.47 18.91 16.93
C GLN A 118 -20.53 19.01 15.73
N ASN A 119 -19.94 17.85 15.28
CA ASN A 119 -19.09 17.74 14.09
C ASN A 119 -19.82 17.04 12.93
N SER A 120 -21.16 17.07 12.93
CA SER A 120 -21.99 16.26 12.05
C SER A 120 -21.80 16.54 10.55
N HIS A 121 -21.40 17.74 10.18
CA HIS A 121 -21.15 18.09 8.77
C HIS A 121 -19.88 17.42 8.25
N ALA A 122 -18.77 17.51 8.98
CA ALA A 122 -17.53 16.84 8.61
C ALA A 122 -17.66 15.31 8.71
N ASP A 123 -18.35 14.78 9.75
CA ASP A 123 -18.66 13.34 9.88
C ASP A 123 -19.46 12.81 8.68
N ARG A 124 -20.47 13.54 8.21
CA ARG A 124 -21.21 13.17 7.00
C ARG A 124 -20.30 13.09 5.78
N LEU A 125 -19.45 14.08 5.56
CA LEU A 125 -18.49 14.10 4.43
C LEU A 125 -17.48 12.95 4.53
N ALA A 126 -16.98 12.63 5.72
CA ALA A 126 -16.09 11.50 5.96
C ALA A 126 -16.79 10.16 5.66
N ASN A 127 -18.04 9.99 6.08
CA ASN A 127 -18.84 8.81 5.77
C ASN A 127 -19.12 8.71 4.26
N GLU A 128 -19.51 9.78 3.60
CA GLU A 128 -19.68 9.82 2.13
C GLU A 128 -18.40 9.46 1.39
N ALA A 129 -17.24 9.90 1.89
CA ALA A 129 -15.95 9.55 1.33
C ALA A 129 -15.63 8.05 1.47
N MET A 130 -15.97 7.45 2.61
CA MET A 130 -15.84 6.00 2.82
C MET A 130 -16.86 5.20 2.00
N ASP A 131 -18.10 5.68 1.84
CA ASP A 131 -19.16 5.00 1.09
C ASP A 131 -19.01 5.19 -0.42
N GLY A 132 -18.47 6.32 -0.87
CA GLY A 132 -18.12 6.57 -2.28
C GLY A 132 -17.05 5.60 -2.80
N ALA A 133 -16.26 5.01 -1.92
CA ALA A 133 -15.36 3.91 -2.26
C ALA A 133 -16.10 2.58 -2.53
N VAL A 134 -17.38 2.47 -2.16
CA VAL A 134 -18.21 1.25 -2.33
C VAL A 134 -19.11 1.35 -3.56
N GLN A 135 -19.29 2.54 -4.15
CA GLN A 135 -20.11 2.73 -5.33
C GLN A 135 -19.28 3.23 -6.52
N ALA A 136 -18.79 2.31 -7.31
CA ALA A 136 -18.53 2.56 -8.70
C ALA A 136 -18.86 1.31 -9.52
N PRO A 137 -20.00 1.33 -10.25
CA PRO A 137 -19.91 0.94 -11.63
C PRO A 137 -20.33 2.11 -12.48
N SER A 138 -19.44 2.88 -12.96
CA SER A 138 -19.71 3.76 -14.08
C SER A 138 -18.58 3.66 -15.07
N ALA A 139 -19.00 3.41 -16.31
CA ALA A 139 -18.19 3.36 -17.50
C ALA A 139 -16.95 4.24 -17.42
N ALA A 140 -15.81 3.67 -17.79
CA ALA A 140 -14.55 4.39 -17.94
C ALA A 140 -14.76 5.69 -18.71
N PRO A 141 -14.43 6.86 -18.14
CA PRO A 141 -14.21 8.03 -18.98
C PRO A 141 -12.97 7.71 -19.81
N ALA A 142 -13.06 7.99 -21.10
CA ALA A 142 -11.91 7.96 -21.99
C ALA A 142 -10.73 8.65 -21.30
N ALA A 143 -9.60 7.94 -21.24
CA ALA A 143 -8.40 8.36 -20.56
C ALA A 143 -8.05 9.81 -20.95
N ALA A 144 -8.10 10.70 -19.97
CA ALA A 144 -7.41 11.99 -20.11
C ALA A 144 -5.92 11.65 -20.33
N PRO A 145 -5.23 12.34 -21.25
CA PRO A 145 -3.81 12.07 -21.48
C PRO A 145 -3.08 12.17 -20.14
N ALA A 146 -2.44 11.07 -19.76
CA ALA A 146 -1.69 10.98 -18.51
C ALA A 146 -0.71 12.15 -18.48
N SER A 147 -0.88 13.03 -17.50
CA SER A 147 0.15 14.04 -17.21
C SER A 147 1.46 13.29 -17.02
N PRO A 148 2.57 13.69 -17.67
CA PRO A 148 3.84 13.02 -17.46
C PRO A 148 4.11 12.99 -15.97
N GLY A 149 4.16 11.79 -15.38
CA GLY A 149 4.45 11.62 -13.97
C GLY A 149 5.78 12.27 -13.64
N TRP A 150 6.07 12.46 -12.38
CA TRP A 150 7.35 13.03 -11.88
C TRP A 150 8.59 12.38 -12.51
N SER A 151 8.49 11.12 -12.95
CA SER A 151 9.54 10.38 -13.64
C SER A 151 9.81 10.82 -15.08
N GLY A 152 8.92 11.59 -15.70
CA GLY A 152 8.98 11.91 -17.14
C GLY A 152 8.67 10.73 -18.06
N ALA A 153 8.25 9.59 -17.55
CA ALA A 153 7.90 8.39 -18.31
C ALA A 153 6.81 8.65 -19.35
N ARG A 154 6.92 8.01 -20.50
CA ARG A 154 6.02 8.19 -21.64
C ARG A 154 5.27 6.90 -21.97
N GLY A 155 4.03 7.05 -22.38
CA GLY A 155 3.14 5.94 -22.77
C GLY A 155 2.41 5.32 -21.57
N GLU A 156 1.52 4.36 -21.87
CA GLU A 156 0.79 3.63 -20.85
C GLU A 156 1.69 2.53 -20.25
N PRO A 157 1.84 2.47 -18.92
CA PRO A 157 2.66 1.47 -18.27
C PRO A 157 1.99 0.10 -18.26
N THR A 158 2.78 -0.96 -18.35
CA THR A 158 2.35 -2.27 -17.86
C THR A 158 2.38 -2.25 -16.34
N ARG A 159 1.22 -2.42 -15.71
CA ARG A 159 1.06 -2.39 -14.26
C ARG A 159 1.06 -3.79 -13.69
N LEU A 160 1.98 -4.08 -12.80
CA LEU A 160 2.08 -5.35 -12.08
C LEU A 160 1.52 -5.19 -10.67
N LEU A 161 0.46 -5.93 -10.37
CA LEU A 161 -0.07 -6.11 -9.04
C LEU A 161 0.62 -7.35 -8.43
N LEU A 162 1.59 -7.12 -7.56
CA LEU A 162 2.47 -8.15 -6.99
C LEU A 162 1.87 -8.65 -5.67
N LEU A 163 1.23 -9.81 -5.69
CA LEU A 163 0.56 -10.39 -4.53
C LEU A 163 1.40 -11.53 -3.95
N ARG A 164 1.80 -11.42 -2.68
CA ARG A 164 2.39 -12.53 -1.95
C ARG A 164 1.32 -13.55 -1.58
N HIS A 165 1.63 -14.84 -1.66
CA HIS A 165 0.73 -15.92 -1.24
C HIS A 165 0.30 -15.79 0.24
N GLY A 166 -0.84 -16.39 0.58
CA GLY A 166 -1.37 -16.47 1.94
C GLY A 166 -0.52 -17.31 2.89
N GLN A 167 -0.89 -17.35 4.16
CA GLN A 167 -0.18 -18.06 5.22
C GLN A 167 -0.05 -19.56 4.95
N THR A 168 1.13 -20.13 5.29
CA THR A 168 1.43 -21.57 5.36
C THR A 168 2.00 -21.91 6.72
N GLU A 169 2.04 -23.20 7.12
CA GLU A 169 2.63 -23.61 8.39
C GLU A 169 4.10 -23.17 8.53
N LEU A 170 4.90 -23.28 7.46
CA LEU A 170 6.29 -22.82 7.50
C LEU A 170 6.40 -21.30 7.72
N SER A 171 5.43 -20.52 7.25
CA SER A 171 5.40 -19.06 7.49
C SER A 171 4.98 -18.72 8.92
N VAL A 172 4.13 -19.52 9.57
CA VAL A 172 3.78 -19.40 11.00
C VAL A 172 5.02 -19.56 11.84
N ASP A 173 5.79 -20.61 11.58
CA ASP A 173 7.01 -20.94 12.31
C ASP A 173 8.23 -20.11 11.89
N ARG A 174 8.07 -19.18 10.94
CA ARG A 174 9.14 -18.33 10.38
C ARG A 174 10.33 -19.16 9.85
N ARG A 175 10.00 -20.24 9.12
CA ARG A 175 10.97 -21.14 8.50
C ARG A 175 11.25 -20.75 7.05
N TYR A 176 12.43 -21.08 6.57
CA TYR A 176 12.73 -21.01 5.14
C TYR A 176 11.76 -21.91 4.37
N SER A 177 11.05 -21.33 3.42
CA SER A 177 10.05 -21.99 2.59
C SER A 177 10.31 -21.68 1.11
N GLY A 178 11.22 -22.43 0.52
CA GLY A 178 11.64 -22.27 -0.87
C GLY A 178 10.87 -23.17 -1.82
N ARG A 179 11.47 -24.27 -2.23
CA ARG A 179 10.92 -25.23 -3.21
C ARG A 179 9.96 -26.25 -2.58
N GLY A 180 9.95 -26.41 -1.26
CA GLY A 180 8.92 -27.15 -0.56
C GLY A 180 7.53 -26.63 -0.90
N ASN A 181 6.52 -27.49 -0.87
CA ASN A 181 5.18 -27.14 -1.33
C ASN A 181 4.11 -27.24 -0.22
N PRO A 182 4.27 -26.53 0.92
CA PRO A 182 3.25 -26.49 1.96
C PRO A 182 1.97 -25.85 1.44
N ALA A 183 0.82 -26.43 1.82
CA ALA A 183 -0.49 -25.86 1.52
C ALA A 183 -0.74 -24.59 2.34
N LEU A 184 -1.72 -23.79 1.90
CA LEU A 184 -2.25 -22.68 2.69
C LEU A 184 -2.91 -23.21 3.98
N THR A 185 -2.67 -22.52 5.10
CA THR A 185 -3.46 -22.71 6.31
C THR A 185 -4.90 -22.24 6.09
N GLU A 186 -5.77 -22.49 7.06
CA GLU A 186 -7.12 -21.91 7.02
C GLU A 186 -7.10 -20.38 7.00
N LEU A 187 -6.20 -19.77 7.78
CA LEU A 187 -6.00 -18.31 7.72
C LEU A 187 -5.45 -17.89 6.36
N GLY A 188 -4.51 -18.65 5.79
CA GLY A 188 -3.97 -18.40 4.45
C GLY A 188 -5.04 -18.41 3.36
N ARG A 189 -5.99 -19.33 3.41
CA ARG A 189 -7.14 -19.36 2.50
C ARG A 189 -8.04 -18.12 2.69
N ARG A 190 -8.35 -17.75 3.93
CA ARG A 190 -9.12 -16.51 4.20
C ARG A 190 -8.39 -15.26 3.72
N GLN A 191 -7.07 -15.19 3.84
CA GLN A 191 -6.25 -14.11 3.30
C GLN A 191 -6.32 -14.06 1.77
N ALA A 192 -6.21 -15.22 1.09
CA ALA A 192 -6.35 -15.30 -0.37
C ALA A 192 -7.74 -14.85 -0.83
N GLU A 193 -8.80 -15.29 -0.16
CA GLU A 193 -10.19 -14.86 -0.46
C GLU A 193 -10.40 -13.36 -0.21
N ALA A 194 -9.81 -12.80 0.83
CA ALA A 194 -9.90 -11.36 1.11
C ALA A 194 -9.19 -10.53 0.03
N ALA A 195 -8.00 -10.95 -0.39
CA ALA A 195 -7.28 -10.34 -1.51
C ALA A 195 -8.08 -10.48 -2.82
N ALA A 196 -8.68 -11.65 -3.07
CA ALA A 196 -9.51 -11.91 -4.25
C ALA A 196 -10.72 -10.97 -4.31
N ARG A 197 -11.46 -10.80 -3.22
CA ARG A 197 -12.58 -9.86 -3.15
C ARG A 197 -12.12 -8.42 -3.43
N TYR A 198 -11.05 -7.98 -2.77
CA TYR A 198 -10.49 -6.65 -2.99
C TYR A 198 -10.12 -6.39 -4.46
N LEU A 199 -9.46 -7.37 -5.10
CA LEU A 199 -9.06 -7.27 -6.51
C LEU A 199 -10.28 -7.34 -7.45
N GLY A 200 -11.27 -8.17 -7.14
CA GLY A 200 -12.52 -8.24 -7.89
C GLY A 200 -13.31 -6.93 -7.82
N ASP A 201 -13.44 -6.33 -6.64
CA ASP A 201 -14.11 -5.05 -6.44
C ASP A 201 -13.40 -3.89 -7.17
N LYS A 202 -12.08 -3.93 -7.26
CA LYS A 202 -11.28 -2.94 -8.02
C LYS A 202 -11.43 -3.12 -9.53
N GLY A 203 -11.48 -4.34 -10.01
CA GLY A 203 -11.52 -4.66 -11.42
C GLY A 203 -10.30 -4.16 -12.21
N GLY A 204 -10.41 -4.16 -13.54
CA GLY A 204 -9.38 -3.62 -14.43
C GLY A 204 -8.08 -4.42 -14.41
N ILE A 205 -8.16 -5.73 -14.18
CA ILE A 205 -7.06 -6.69 -14.26
C ILE A 205 -7.27 -7.54 -15.51
N ASP A 206 -6.26 -7.60 -16.37
CA ASP A 206 -6.35 -8.20 -17.70
C ASP A 206 -5.81 -9.63 -17.74
N ALA A 207 -4.90 -9.98 -16.82
CA ALA A 207 -4.30 -11.31 -16.74
C ALA A 207 -3.88 -11.66 -15.30
N VAL A 208 -3.82 -12.98 -15.02
CA VAL A 208 -3.35 -13.52 -13.73
C VAL A 208 -2.22 -14.52 -14.00
N LEU A 209 -1.02 -14.19 -13.52
CA LEU A 209 0.15 -15.06 -13.55
C LEU A 209 0.48 -15.57 -12.15
N SER A 210 0.94 -16.80 -12.05
CA SER A 210 1.28 -17.42 -10.76
C SER A 210 2.56 -18.23 -10.82
N SER A 211 3.29 -18.25 -9.69
CA SER A 211 4.27 -19.28 -9.40
C SER A 211 3.63 -20.67 -9.44
N PRO A 212 4.36 -21.73 -9.85
CA PRO A 212 3.85 -23.10 -9.88
C PRO A 212 3.59 -23.70 -8.49
N LEU A 213 4.10 -23.10 -7.39
CA LEU A 213 3.93 -23.64 -6.05
C LEU A 213 2.49 -23.48 -5.56
N GLN A 214 1.96 -24.56 -4.95
CA GLN A 214 0.56 -24.69 -4.54
C GLN A 214 0.02 -23.46 -3.78
N ARG A 215 0.77 -22.96 -2.81
CA ARG A 215 0.38 -21.79 -2.00
C ARG A 215 0.15 -20.51 -2.82
N ALA A 216 0.97 -20.32 -3.87
CA ALA A 216 0.81 -19.17 -4.76
C ALA A 216 -0.31 -19.42 -5.76
N HIS A 217 -0.38 -20.64 -6.33
CA HIS A 217 -1.44 -21.04 -7.23
C HIS A 217 -2.82 -20.95 -6.58
N ASP A 218 -3.01 -21.46 -5.36
CA ASP A 218 -4.29 -21.38 -4.65
C ASP A 218 -4.69 -19.93 -4.36
N THR A 219 -3.70 -19.09 -4.02
CA THR A 219 -3.96 -17.64 -3.83
C THR A 219 -4.36 -16.98 -5.15
N ALA A 220 -3.71 -17.33 -6.26
CA ALA A 220 -4.04 -16.83 -7.61
C ALA A 220 -5.41 -17.33 -8.08
N ALA A 221 -5.73 -18.59 -7.86
CA ALA A 221 -7.00 -19.19 -8.26
C ALA A 221 -8.20 -18.52 -7.57
N ALA A 222 -8.06 -18.15 -6.29
CA ALA A 222 -9.09 -17.40 -5.60
C ALA A 222 -9.36 -16.05 -6.28
N ALA A 223 -8.30 -15.31 -6.66
CA ALA A 223 -8.42 -14.02 -7.35
C ALA A 223 -8.96 -14.20 -8.78
N ALA A 224 -8.44 -15.17 -9.54
CA ALA A 224 -8.86 -15.47 -10.91
C ALA A 224 -10.36 -15.80 -10.99
N THR A 225 -10.87 -16.56 -10.03
CA THR A 225 -12.31 -16.87 -9.93
C THR A 225 -13.16 -15.60 -9.79
N GLN A 226 -12.74 -14.64 -8.96
CA GLN A 226 -13.48 -13.36 -8.78
C GLN A 226 -13.40 -12.47 -10.04
N LEU A 227 -12.28 -12.56 -10.76
CA LEU A 227 -12.02 -11.75 -11.97
C LEU A 227 -12.58 -12.37 -13.25
N GLY A 228 -12.99 -13.63 -13.22
CA GLY A 228 -13.40 -14.39 -14.43
C GLY A 228 -12.25 -14.64 -15.39
N LEU A 229 -11.02 -14.81 -14.88
CA LEU A 229 -9.79 -15.01 -15.64
C LEU A 229 -9.19 -16.39 -15.36
N ASP A 230 -8.36 -16.87 -16.28
CA ASP A 230 -7.56 -18.08 -16.08
C ASP A 230 -6.21 -17.74 -15.41
N VAL A 231 -5.67 -18.69 -14.65
CA VAL A 231 -4.34 -18.59 -14.06
C VAL A 231 -3.30 -19.15 -15.02
N VAL A 232 -2.35 -18.31 -15.42
CA VAL A 232 -1.19 -18.72 -16.22
C VAL A 232 -0.01 -18.99 -15.29
N ILE A 233 0.56 -20.19 -15.38
CA ILE A 233 1.73 -20.57 -14.57
C ILE A 233 3.02 -20.13 -15.27
N ASP A 234 3.91 -19.51 -14.52
CA ASP A 234 5.25 -19.14 -14.97
C ASP A 234 6.31 -19.63 -13.93
N ASP A 235 7.15 -20.56 -14.36
CA ASP A 235 8.16 -21.19 -13.52
C ASP A 235 9.24 -20.21 -13.02
N ASP A 236 9.49 -19.13 -13.74
CA ASP A 236 10.42 -18.08 -13.32
C ASP A 236 9.91 -17.26 -12.11
N LEU A 237 8.61 -17.41 -11.72
CA LEU A 237 8.01 -16.81 -10.52
C LEU A 237 8.16 -17.64 -9.24
N ILE A 238 8.77 -18.82 -9.31
CA ILE A 238 8.96 -19.72 -8.16
C ILE A 238 9.85 -19.06 -7.09
N GLU A 239 9.70 -19.46 -5.81
CA GLU A 239 10.53 -18.94 -4.71
C GLU A 239 12.01 -19.36 -4.85
N THR A 240 12.90 -18.72 -4.09
CA THR A 240 14.30 -19.08 -3.94
C THR A 240 14.44 -20.52 -3.48
N ASP A 241 15.36 -21.25 -4.09
CA ASP A 241 15.80 -22.53 -3.57
C ASP A 241 16.75 -22.30 -2.39
N PHE A 242 16.27 -22.58 -1.19
CA PHE A 242 17.09 -22.47 0.03
C PHE A 242 17.92 -23.73 0.31
N GLY A 243 17.81 -24.76 -0.54
CA GLY A 243 18.59 -26.00 -0.44
C GLY A 243 18.49 -26.65 0.95
N ALA A 244 19.62 -26.89 1.58
CA ALA A 244 19.68 -27.53 2.90
C ALA A 244 19.11 -26.68 4.05
N TRP A 245 18.80 -25.41 3.83
CA TRP A 245 18.11 -24.58 4.83
C TRP A 245 16.59 -24.65 4.74
N GLU A 246 16.03 -25.34 3.75
CA GLU A 246 14.58 -25.56 3.63
C GLU A 246 14.01 -26.13 4.95
N GLY A 247 12.95 -25.53 5.46
CA GLY A 247 12.29 -25.92 6.70
C GLY A 247 13.00 -25.50 7.99
N LEU A 248 14.21 -24.94 7.93
CA LEU A 248 14.90 -24.40 9.11
C LEU A 248 14.39 -22.98 9.42
N THR A 249 14.42 -22.60 10.70
CA THR A 249 14.33 -21.19 11.11
C THR A 249 15.63 -20.45 10.80
N PHE A 250 15.59 -19.11 10.84
CA PHE A 250 16.81 -18.30 10.71
C PHE A 250 17.88 -18.65 11.74
N THR A 251 17.46 -18.94 12.97
CA THR A 251 18.37 -19.33 14.06
C THR A 251 19.00 -20.70 13.80
N GLU A 252 18.19 -21.69 13.40
CA GLU A 252 18.68 -23.04 13.09
C GLU A 252 19.67 -23.03 11.90
N ALA A 253 19.37 -22.27 10.84
CA ALA A 253 20.28 -22.11 9.70
C ALA A 253 21.58 -21.43 10.09
N SER A 254 21.52 -20.36 10.89
CA SER A 254 22.70 -19.65 11.42
C SER A 254 23.55 -20.53 12.35
N GLN A 255 22.94 -21.41 13.14
CA GLN A 255 23.68 -22.36 13.98
C GLN A 255 24.33 -23.48 13.19
N ARG A 256 23.67 -23.91 12.11
CA ARG A 256 24.17 -24.97 11.23
C ARG A 256 25.36 -24.50 10.38
N ASP A 257 25.26 -23.32 9.77
CA ASP A 257 26.23 -22.79 8.81
C ASP A 257 26.57 -21.30 9.13
N PRO A 258 27.20 -20.98 10.27
CA PRO A 258 27.26 -19.61 10.81
C PRO A 258 27.91 -18.61 9.87
N ASP A 259 29.08 -18.92 9.32
CA ASP A 259 29.82 -18.02 8.44
C ASP A 259 29.11 -17.85 7.09
N LEU A 260 28.63 -18.94 6.52
CA LEU A 260 27.90 -18.92 5.25
C LEU A 260 26.61 -18.10 5.36
N HIS A 261 25.82 -18.33 6.44
CA HIS A 261 24.58 -17.62 6.68
C HIS A 261 24.81 -16.12 6.90
N LEU A 262 25.88 -15.74 7.62
CA LEU A 262 26.26 -14.35 7.81
C LEU A 262 26.64 -13.66 6.48
N HIS A 263 27.38 -14.34 5.59
CA HIS A 263 27.72 -13.84 4.27
C HIS A 263 26.47 -13.73 3.38
N TRP A 264 25.60 -14.75 3.39
CA TRP A 264 24.35 -14.75 2.61
C TRP A 264 23.43 -13.59 2.97
N LEU A 265 23.39 -13.12 4.23
CA LEU A 265 22.62 -11.94 4.65
C LEU A 265 23.19 -10.60 4.15
N ARG A 266 24.37 -10.61 3.49
CA ARG A 266 25.08 -9.38 3.05
C ARG A 266 25.40 -9.36 1.58
N ASP A 267 25.45 -10.53 0.95
CA ASP A 267 25.87 -10.71 -0.44
C ASP A 267 24.89 -11.61 -1.19
N THR A 268 24.27 -11.06 -2.22
CA THR A 268 23.25 -11.74 -3.03
C THR A 268 23.80 -12.82 -3.95
N SER A 269 25.12 -12.88 -4.15
CA SER A 269 25.78 -13.92 -4.93
C SER A 269 26.02 -15.21 -4.15
N VAL A 270 25.95 -15.15 -2.82
CA VAL A 270 26.16 -16.31 -1.95
C VAL A 270 24.99 -17.30 -2.08
N VAL A 271 25.34 -18.59 -2.16
CA VAL A 271 24.40 -19.70 -2.40
C VAL A 271 24.23 -20.50 -1.11
N PRO A 272 22.98 -20.73 -0.64
CA PRO A 272 22.72 -21.71 0.40
C PRO A 272 23.17 -23.11 -0.05
N PRO A 273 23.53 -24.02 0.87
CA PRO A 273 24.05 -25.34 0.49
C PRO A 273 23.04 -26.12 -0.38
N GLY A 274 23.37 -26.37 -1.64
CA GLY A 274 22.49 -27.05 -2.62
C GLY A 274 21.32 -26.20 -3.15
N GLY A 275 21.30 -24.90 -2.88
CA GLY A 275 20.25 -23.99 -3.32
C GLY A 275 20.63 -23.07 -4.49
N GLU A 276 19.98 -21.89 -4.55
CA GLU A 276 20.29 -20.82 -5.54
C GLU A 276 20.60 -19.48 -4.87
N SER A 277 21.40 -18.65 -5.51
CA SER A 277 21.68 -17.29 -5.06
C SER A 277 20.53 -16.34 -5.42
N PHE A 278 20.43 -15.21 -4.70
CA PHE A 278 19.48 -14.17 -5.08
C PHE A 278 19.80 -13.53 -6.43
N ASP A 279 21.05 -13.58 -6.89
CA ASP A 279 21.41 -13.12 -8.24
C ASP A 279 20.80 -14.01 -9.32
N LYS A 280 20.79 -15.34 -9.15
CA LYS A 280 20.07 -16.27 -10.03
C LYS A 280 18.57 -16.02 -10.03
N VAL A 281 18.00 -15.75 -8.86
CA VAL A 281 16.59 -15.33 -8.77
C VAL A 281 16.36 -14.04 -9.55
N ALA A 282 17.26 -13.06 -9.43
CA ALA A 282 17.14 -11.80 -10.16
C ALA A 282 17.20 -11.98 -11.69
N GLU A 283 18.01 -12.91 -12.19
CA GLU A 283 18.06 -13.24 -13.61
C GLU A 283 16.72 -13.78 -14.14
N ARG A 284 16.12 -14.77 -13.46
CA ARG A 284 14.84 -15.34 -13.89
C ARG A 284 13.67 -14.36 -13.70
N VAL A 285 13.65 -13.58 -12.63
CA VAL A 285 12.65 -12.53 -12.41
C VAL A 285 12.74 -11.44 -13.49
N ARG A 286 13.94 -11.09 -13.94
CA ARG A 286 14.11 -10.16 -15.06
C ARG A 286 13.56 -10.72 -16.37
N ARG A 287 13.75 -12.04 -16.63
CA ARG A 287 13.16 -12.69 -17.80
C ARG A 287 11.63 -12.63 -17.77
N VAL A 288 11.01 -13.05 -16.66
CA VAL A 288 9.54 -13.01 -16.57
C VAL A 288 9.00 -11.58 -16.63
N ARG A 289 9.65 -10.61 -15.96
CA ARG A 289 9.27 -9.20 -16.09
C ARG A 289 9.28 -8.74 -17.55
N ASN A 290 10.32 -9.08 -18.31
CA ASN A 290 10.43 -8.69 -19.71
C ASN A 290 9.32 -9.34 -20.55
N ARG A 291 9.00 -10.63 -20.32
CA ARG A 291 7.87 -11.30 -20.98
C ARG A 291 6.55 -10.60 -20.67
N ILE A 292 6.27 -10.36 -19.40
CA ILE A 292 5.02 -9.71 -19.00
C ILE A 292 4.88 -8.32 -19.65
N VAL A 293 5.93 -7.52 -19.66
CA VAL A 293 5.90 -6.18 -20.26
C VAL A 293 5.71 -6.24 -21.77
N ALA A 294 6.28 -7.25 -22.44
CA ALA A 294 6.13 -7.44 -23.88
C ALA A 294 4.74 -7.97 -24.26
N ASP A 295 4.24 -8.98 -23.53
CA ASP A 295 3.02 -9.70 -23.87
C ASP A 295 1.76 -8.96 -23.41
N HIS A 296 1.87 -8.09 -22.38
CA HIS A 296 0.79 -7.36 -21.74
C HIS A 296 1.03 -5.83 -21.73
N ALA A 297 1.59 -5.30 -22.82
CA ALA A 297 1.91 -3.87 -22.92
C ALA A 297 0.67 -3.00 -22.64
N GLY A 298 0.79 -2.04 -21.70
CA GLY A 298 -0.30 -1.13 -21.31
C GLY A 298 -1.41 -1.76 -20.47
N SER A 299 -1.30 -3.02 -20.08
CA SER A 299 -2.30 -3.77 -19.31
C SER A 299 -1.95 -3.82 -17.82
N THR A 300 -2.93 -4.22 -17.01
CA THR A 300 -2.74 -4.53 -15.59
C THR A 300 -2.69 -6.03 -15.37
N VAL A 301 -1.61 -6.54 -14.83
CA VAL A 301 -1.36 -7.97 -14.62
C VAL A 301 -1.22 -8.28 -13.13
N LEU A 302 -2.04 -9.20 -12.63
CA LEU A 302 -1.86 -9.77 -11.30
C LEU A 302 -0.77 -10.84 -11.33
N VAL A 303 0.27 -10.68 -10.52
CA VAL A 303 1.38 -11.63 -10.39
C VAL A 303 1.39 -12.16 -8.96
N VAL A 304 1.06 -13.44 -8.78
CA VAL A 304 1.03 -14.08 -7.47
C VAL A 304 2.30 -14.90 -7.27
N SER A 305 3.09 -14.55 -6.28
CA SER A 305 4.40 -15.15 -6.07
C SER A 305 4.81 -15.12 -4.59
N HIS A 306 6.09 -15.03 -4.33
CA HIS A 306 6.73 -15.20 -3.03
C HIS A 306 7.60 -13.98 -2.68
N VAL A 307 8.21 -14.04 -1.50
CA VAL A 307 8.98 -12.92 -0.94
C VAL A 307 10.10 -12.48 -1.87
N THR A 308 10.98 -13.41 -2.29
CA THR A 308 12.19 -13.03 -3.04
C THR A 308 11.87 -12.58 -4.47
N PRO A 309 11.04 -13.26 -5.25
CA PRO A 309 10.65 -12.77 -6.59
C PRO A 309 9.96 -11.41 -6.56
N ILE A 310 9.03 -11.18 -5.61
CA ILE A 310 8.33 -9.89 -5.49
C ILE A 310 9.31 -8.77 -5.12
N LYS A 311 10.16 -8.97 -4.10
CA LYS A 311 11.19 -8.00 -3.74
C LYS A 311 12.14 -7.70 -4.90
N THR A 312 12.46 -8.71 -5.68
CA THR A 312 13.30 -8.56 -6.87
C THR A 312 12.60 -7.75 -7.96
N MET A 313 11.30 -7.97 -8.17
CA MET A 313 10.50 -7.18 -9.12
C MET A 313 10.44 -5.71 -8.70
N LEU A 314 10.22 -5.44 -7.41
CA LEU A 314 10.25 -4.09 -6.83
C LEU A 314 11.64 -3.45 -6.95
N ARG A 315 12.71 -4.22 -6.71
CA ARG A 315 14.09 -3.76 -6.92
C ARG A 315 14.33 -3.32 -8.36
N LEU A 316 13.82 -4.09 -9.35
CA LEU A 316 13.95 -3.73 -10.77
C LEU A 316 13.17 -2.46 -11.11
N ALA A 317 12.00 -2.26 -10.52
CA ALA A 317 11.22 -1.04 -10.72
C ALA A 317 11.83 0.20 -10.05
N LEU A 318 12.53 0.01 -8.93
CA LEU A 318 13.20 1.09 -8.19
C LEU A 318 14.64 1.38 -8.71
N ASP A 319 15.12 0.63 -9.71
CA ASP A 319 16.52 0.64 -10.16
C ASP A 319 17.51 0.54 -8.98
N GLY A 320 17.10 -0.26 -7.96
CA GLY A 320 17.81 -0.36 -6.71
C GLY A 320 18.97 -1.35 -6.74
N ASN A 321 19.97 -1.13 -5.90
CA ASN A 321 21.05 -2.09 -5.70
C ASN A 321 20.55 -3.38 -5.01
N ALA A 322 21.38 -4.44 -5.01
CA ALA A 322 21.02 -5.74 -4.46
C ALA A 322 20.65 -5.68 -2.96
N GLY A 323 21.23 -4.76 -2.19
CA GLY A 323 20.98 -4.60 -0.76
C GLY A 323 19.54 -4.20 -0.40
N ILE A 324 18.74 -3.72 -1.36
CA ILE A 324 17.32 -3.37 -1.12
C ILE A 324 16.48 -4.61 -0.75
N LEU A 325 16.88 -5.82 -1.18
CA LEU A 325 16.20 -7.07 -0.84
C LEU A 325 16.12 -7.31 0.67
N TYR A 326 17.12 -6.86 1.41
CA TYR A 326 17.18 -7.00 2.89
C TYR A 326 16.41 -5.91 3.64
N ARG A 327 15.94 -4.88 2.94
CA ARG A 327 15.27 -3.69 3.52
C ARG A 327 13.78 -3.65 3.26
N LEU A 328 13.28 -4.41 2.28
CA LEU A 328 11.86 -4.52 2.01
C LEU A 328 11.25 -5.59 2.90
N HIS A 329 10.10 -5.30 3.49
CA HIS A 329 9.27 -6.26 4.20
C HIS A 329 7.98 -6.48 3.42
N LEU A 330 7.57 -7.73 3.30
CA LEU A 330 6.32 -8.11 2.64
C LEU A 330 5.53 -9.01 3.58
N ASP A 331 4.36 -8.57 3.99
CA ASP A 331 3.44 -9.38 4.75
C ASP A 331 2.78 -10.48 3.90
N LEU A 332 2.22 -11.49 4.56
CA LEU A 332 1.43 -12.54 3.90
C LEU A 332 0.20 -11.92 3.23
N ALA A 333 -0.08 -12.32 2.00
CA ALA A 333 -1.13 -11.75 1.17
C ALA A 333 -1.03 -10.23 0.96
N SER A 334 0.16 -9.63 1.16
CA SER A 334 0.38 -8.23 0.85
C SER A 334 0.42 -7.98 -0.64
N LEU A 335 -0.08 -6.81 -1.05
CA LEU A 335 -0.10 -6.33 -2.42
C LEU A 335 0.89 -5.16 -2.57
N SER A 336 1.74 -5.23 -3.60
CA SER A 336 2.63 -4.15 -4.02
C SER A 336 2.36 -3.84 -5.49
N ILE A 337 2.61 -2.62 -5.92
CA ILE A 337 2.33 -2.20 -7.29
C ILE A 337 3.62 -1.67 -7.92
N ALA A 338 3.99 -2.22 -9.07
CA ALA A 338 5.09 -1.74 -9.91
C ALA A 338 4.56 -1.44 -11.32
N GLU A 339 5.00 -0.33 -11.90
CA GLU A 339 4.64 0.09 -13.25
C GLU A 339 5.90 0.16 -14.10
N PHE A 340 5.86 -0.46 -15.29
CA PHE A 340 6.95 -0.48 -16.26
C PHE A 340 6.49 0.20 -17.54
N TYR A 341 7.17 1.26 -17.92
CA TYR A 341 6.82 2.08 -19.09
C TYR A 341 7.55 1.61 -20.35
N PRO A 342 6.98 1.87 -21.56
CA PRO A 342 7.59 1.46 -22.82
C PRO A 342 8.98 2.08 -23.08
N ASP A 343 9.24 3.25 -22.51
CA ASP A 343 10.52 3.96 -22.61
C ASP A 343 11.61 3.43 -21.65
N GLY A 344 11.31 2.36 -20.90
CA GLY A 344 12.23 1.69 -19.97
C GLY A 344 12.22 2.27 -18.57
N LEU A 345 11.49 3.35 -18.30
CA LEU A 345 11.30 3.88 -16.96
C LEU A 345 10.34 2.99 -16.16
N ALA A 346 10.39 3.10 -14.84
CA ALA A 346 9.50 2.36 -13.96
C ALA A 346 9.15 3.17 -12.72
N SER A 347 8.07 2.78 -12.03
CA SER A 347 7.66 3.36 -10.76
C SER A 347 7.09 2.30 -9.82
N VAL A 348 7.12 2.58 -8.53
CA VAL A 348 6.45 1.78 -7.49
C VAL A 348 5.40 2.66 -6.83
N ARG A 349 4.19 2.13 -6.67
CA ARG A 349 3.11 2.78 -5.93
C ARG A 349 2.98 2.14 -4.55
N LEU A 350 2.88 2.95 -3.52
CA LEU A 350 2.73 2.58 -2.12
C LEU A 350 1.31 2.84 -1.64
#